data_09042522e83c1972b66c162db3ea74c3
#
_entry.id   09042522e83c1972b66c162db3ea74c3
#
_cell.length_a   1.000
_cell.length_b   1.000
_cell.length_c   1.000
_cell.angle_alpha   90.00
_cell.angle_beta   90.00
_cell.angle_gamma   90.00
#
_symmetry.space_group_name_H-M   'P 1'
#
loop_
_entity.id
_entity.type
_entity.pdbx_description
1 polymer ?
#
loop_
_entity_poly.entity_id
_entity_poly.type
_entity_poly.pdbx_seq_one_letter_code
_entity_poly.pdbx_strand_id
1 'polypeptide(L)'
;MCIRDRVKSVIDTTMIKADDGYYYRVSGDTYLGVERSKDPYATTLTTGDTIANGYYNTDSDPNQWTLVGTFGDLTGTGLTGAQLEGPELFFYNEDDVQASDAGKKMLYGLMWDQYSAGKGYTPYRSADLGSTDKADWGFASDVNFGSLKKRHGTILPVTETEYNAILKAFDKNKDTEPVTPDEDGSGPIAEYDFEDSKGTDTTENSNDLTFNGNAKVSEDAEKGKVLKLDGSDGTYAEFPKGLFDGRNKLTVQMDVKSEINKNQFTFAFGQNSTKYYFLKYNNSGELASRITTNSYGAEDAANATLSGNGAWHRVTVTLDDNVMTVYSDGAQVAQNKATKNKVTDLGNDLLAYLGKSFYNDPYFKGSFDNVNVWNRALTAQEVEKTSPIAVSYTHLRAHETREDL
;
A
#
# COMPACT_ATOMS: atom_id res chain seq x y z
N MET A 1 20.15 23.04 -9.22
CA MET A 1 21.46 23.66 -9.58
C MET A 1 21.74 23.29 -11.02
N CYS A 2 21.69 24.24 -11.93
CA CYS A 2 21.95 23.97 -13.34
C CYS A 2 23.45 23.94 -13.56
N ILE A 3 24.02 22.79 -13.85
CA ILE A 3 25.40 22.65 -14.34
C ILE A 3 25.35 23.06 -15.82
N ARG A 4 25.45 24.38 -16.08
CA ARG A 4 25.11 24.93 -17.40
C ARG A 4 26.29 25.23 -18.31
N ASP A 5 27.52 25.04 -17.90
CA ASP A 5 28.56 25.84 -18.58
C ASP A 5 29.59 25.10 -19.45
N ARG A 6 29.55 23.78 -19.59
CA ARG A 6 30.59 23.12 -20.41
C ARG A 6 30.18 21.89 -21.20
N VAL A 7 28.95 21.38 -21.08
CA VAL A 7 28.53 20.20 -21.85
C VAL A 7 27.45 20.58 -22.85
N LYS A 8 27.70 20.31 -24.09
CA LYS A 8 26.69 20.49 -25.14
C LYS A 8 25.69 19.35 -25.06
N SER A 9 24.48 19.58 -24.62
CA SER A 9 23.37 18.64 -24.70
C SER A 9 23.24 17.65 -23.54
N VAL A 10 23.57 18.00 -22.30
CA VAL A 10 23.15 17.25 -21.13
C VAL A 10 21.85 17.85 -20.61
N ILE A 11 20.81 17.02 -20.52
CA ILE A 11 19.49 17.39 -20.01
C ILE A 11 19.01 16.36 -19.00
N ASP A 12 18.03 16.73 -18.20
CA ASP A 12 17.25 15.84 -17.34
C ASP A 12 18.11 14.96 -16.42
N THR A 13 19.14 15.55 -15.79
CA THR A 13 20.03 14.79 -14.91
C THR A 13 19.34 14.38 -13.62
N THR A 14 19.35 13.10 -13.31
CA THR A 14 18.95 12.52 -12.02
C THR A 14 20.18 12.03 -11.25
N MET A 15 20.09 12.01 -9.91
CA MET A 15 21.21 11.61 -9.05
C MET A 15 20.72 10.98 -7.76
N ILE A 16 21.35 9.87 -7.36
CA ILE A 16 21.15 9.23 -6.04
C ILE A 16 22.49 8.96 -5.37
N LYS A 17 22.48 8.76 -4.05
CA LYS A 17 23.61 8.23 -3.29
C LYS A 17 23.37 6.75 -3.04
N ALA A 18 24.23 5.88 -3.53
CA ALA A 18 24.13 4.44 -3.34
C ALA A 18 24.81 3.96 -2.04
N ASP A 19 24.55 2.71 -1.67
CA ASP A 19 25.04 2.11 -0.42
C ASP A 19 26.56 1.87 -0.41
N ASP A 20 27.20 1.85 -1.58
CA ASP A 20 28.66 1.79 -1.73
C ASP A 20 29.37 3.11 -1.40
N GLY A 21 28.59 4.14 -1.05
CA GLY A 21 29.04 5.47 -0.70
C GLY A 21 29.32 6.40 -1.87
N TYR A 22 29.10 5.95 -3.11
CA TYR A 22 29.16 6.80 -4.29
C TYR A 22 27.81 7.47 -4.58
N TYR A 23 27.89 8.66 -5.15
CA TYR A 23 26.78 9.28 -5.87
C TYR A 23 26.81 8.79 -7.30
N TYR A 24 25.67 8.42 -7.82
CA TYR A 24 25.47 8.06 -9.21
C TYR A 24 24.58 9.08 -9.88
N ARG A 25 24.93 9.50 -11.07
CA ARG A 25 24.08 10.35 -11.90
C ARG A 25 23.92 9.75 -13.28
N VAL A 26 22.79 10.00 -13.85
CA VAL A 26 22.46 9.64 -15.23
C VAL A 26 21.87 10.87 -15.90
N SER A 27 22.30 11.14 -17.12
CA SER A 27 21.86 12.33 -17.85
C SER A 27 21.35 11.93 -19.24
N GLY A 28 20.33 12.65 -19.70
CA GLY A 28 19.93 12.61 -21.09
C GLY A 28 20.96 13.31 -21.96
N ASP A 29 21.72 12.54 -22.70
CA ASP A 29 22.72 13.00 -23.66
C ASP A 29 22.85 12.00 -24.84
N THR A 30 23.83 12.21 -25.70
CA THR A 30 24.04 11.35 -26.88
C THR A 30 24.30 9.88 -26.51
N TYR A 31 24.95 9.61 -25.37
CA TYR A 31 25.41 8.28 -24.97
C TYR A 31 24.70 7.71 -23.76
N LEU A 32 23.94 8.53 -23.02
CA LEU A 32 23.25 8.13 -21.79
C LEU A 32 24.22 7.51 -20.78
N GLY A 33 25.21 8.32 -20.38
CA GLY A 33 26.24 7.85 -19.45
C GLY A 33 25.72 7.68 -18.03
N VAL A 34 26.11 6.56 -17.43
CA VAL A 34 26.01 6.34 -15.99
C VAL A 34 27.37 6.73 -15.41
N GLU A 35 27.39 7.75 -14.56
CA GLU A 35 28.60 8.27 -13.94
C GLU A 35 28.54 8.16 -12.42
N ARG A 36 29.69 8.09 -11.76
CA ARG A 36 29.80 8.06 -10.29
C ARG A 36 30.87 8.98 -9.75
N SER A 37 30.68 9.49 -8.53
CA SER A 37 31.67 10.25 -7.75
C SER A 37 31.41 10.08 -6.26
N LYS A 38 32.44 10.19 -5.43
CA LYS A 38 32.29 10.35 -3.97
C LYS A 38 31.98 11.78 -3.56
N ASP A 39 32.24 12.75 -4.45
CA ASP A 39 31.90 14.15 -4.24
C ASP A 39 30.74 14.55 -5.17
N PRO A 40 29.51 14.79 -4.66
CA PRO A 40 28.38 15.22 -5.47
C PRO A 40 28.56 16.61 -6.09
N TYR A 41 29.49 17.40 -5.55
CA TYR A 41 29.81 18.73 -6.01
C TYR A 41 30.98 18.76 -7.01
N ALA A 42 31.54 17.61 -7.32
CA ALA A 42 32.60 17.53 -8.32
C ALA A 42 32.16 18.19 -9.64
N THR A 43 32.96 19.11 -10.11
CA THR A 43 32.68 19.85 -11.35
C THR A 43 33.49 19.33 -12.53
N THR A 44 34.16 18.22 -12.36
CA THR A 44 35.05 17.67 -13.38
C THR A 44 34.22 17.26 -14.57
N LEU A 45 34.50 17.99 -15.59
CA LEU A 45 34.18 17.56 -16.93
C LEU A 45 35.38 16.84 -17.48
N THR A 46 35.15 15.84 -18.22
CA THR A 46 36.14 15.13 -18.99
C THR A 46 37.01 16.13 -19.75
N THR A 47 38.24 16.11 -19.41
CA THR A 47 39.25 16.78 -20.22
C THR A 47 39.92 15.71 -21.08
N GLY A 48 39.54 15.63 -22.31
CA GLY A 48 40.15 14.67 -23.18
C GLY A 48 39.21 13.60 -23.69
N ASP A 49 39.70 12.74 -24.47
CA ASP A 49 38.96 11.83 -25.30
C ASP A 49 37.92 11.03 -24.59
N THR A 50 36.84 11.56 -24.70
CA THR A 50 35.60 11.01 -24.25
C THR A 50 35.11 9.99 -25.24
N ILE A 51 34.30 9.09 -24.82
CA ILE A 51 33.63 8.14 -25.69
C ILE A 51 33.03 8.94 -26.84
N ALA A 52 33.72 8.94 -27.98
CA ALA A 52 33.30 9.56 -29.23
C ALA A 52 32.71 10.97 -29.10
N ASN A 53 33.32 11.86 -28.35
CA ASN A 53 32.87 13.20 -27.99
C ASN A 53 31.77 13.30 -26.94
N GLY A 54 31.54 12.26 -26.17
CA GLY A 54 30.49 12.20 -25.15
C GLY A 54 30.88 12.88 -23.83
N TYR A 55 32.01 13.54 -23.68
CA TYR A 55 32.38 14.35 -22.51
C TYR A 55 32.41 13.62 -21.15
N TYR A 56 32.72 12.33 -21.15
CA TYR A 56 32.83 11.55 -19.91
C TYR A 56 34.28 11.45 -19.41
N ASN A 57 34.46 11.59 -18.12
CA ASN A 57 35.73 11.35 -17.48
C ASN A 57 35.94 9.85 -17.24
N THR A 58 37.07 9.31 -17.62
CA THR A 58 37.48 7.92 -17.36
C THR A 58 38.60 7.83 -16.34
N ASP A 59 38.99 8.95 -15.71
CA ASP A 59 40.03 8.96 -14.67
C ASP A 59 39.61 8.15 -13.45
N SER A 60 40.57 7.63 -12.72
CA SER A 60 40.32 6.79 -11.55
C SER A 60 40.17 7.55 -10.24
N ASP A 61 40.16 8.89 -10.25
CA ASP A 61 39.96 9.70 -9.03
C ASP A 61 38.52 9.55 -8.56
N PRO A 62 38.29 8.94 -7.38
CA PRO A 62 36.94 8.70 -6.89
C PRO A 62 36.16 9.97 -6.53
N ASN A 63 36.83 11.11 -6.39
CA ASN A 63 36.21 12.41 -6.09
C ASN A 63 35.84 13.21 -7.35
N GLN A 64 36.05 12.63 -8.51
CA GLN A 64 35.65 13.19 -9.79
C GLN A 64 34.51 12.36 -10.38
N TRP A 65 33.67 13.00 -11.20
CA TRP A 65 32.68 12.23 -11.96
C TRP A 65 33.40 11.37 -13.00
N THR A 66 33.24 10.06 -12.90
CA THR A 66 33.84 9.08 -13.82
C THR A 66 32.75 8.22 -14.44
N LEU A 67 32.91 7.90 -15.70
CA LEU A 67 31.98 7.03 -16.41
C LEU A 67 32.07 5.59 -15.89
N VAL A 68 30.92 5.00 -15.54
CA VAL A 68 30.77 3.55 -15.34
C VAL A 68 30.60 2.88 -16.69
N GLY A 69 29.66 3.38 -17.49
CA GLY A 69 29.39 2.89 -18.83
C GLY A 69 28.24 3.65 -19.47
N THR A 70 28.00 3.39 -20.76
CA THR A 70 26.79 3.88 -21.43
C THR A 70 25.61 2.95 -21.12
N PHE A 71 24.41 3.50 -21.06
CA PHE A 71 23.23 2.68 -20.81
C PHE A 71 23.08 1.52 -21.81
N GLY A 72 23.32 1.80 -23.09
CA GLY A 72 23.23 0.79 -24.13
C GLY A 72 24.22 -0.36 -23.98
N ASP A 73 25.42 -0.06 -23.46
CA ASP A 73 26.44 -1.08 -23.19
C ASP A 73 26.13 -1.87 -21.92
N LEU A 74 25.78 -1.17 -20.82
CA LEU A 74 25.46 -1.77 -19.53
C LEU A 74 24.27 -2.72 -19.61
N THR A 75 23.23 -2.32 -20.31
CA THR A 75 22.02 -3.14 -20.48
C THR A 75 22.07 -4.11 -21.66
N GLY A 76 23.06 -3.97 -22.54
CA GLY A 76 23.15 -4.74 -23.78
C GLY A 76 22.11 -4.39 -24.84
N THR A 77 21.35 -3.29 -24.68
CA THR A 77 20.30 -2.88 -25.61
C THR A 77 20.83 -2.12 -26.81
N GLY A 78 22.01 -1.49 -26.70
CA GLY A 78 22.56 -0.60 -27.73
C GLY A 78 21.78 0.69 -27.93
N LEU A 79 20.81 1.04 -27.04
CA LEU A 79 20.04 2.26 -27.12
C LEU A 79 20.88 3.49 -26.74
N THR A 80 20.61 4.62 -27.39
CA THR A 80 21.33 5.89 -27.22
C THR A 80 20.36 7.04 -26.99
N GLY A 81 20.89 8.25 -26.77
CA GLY A 81 20.10 9.47 -26.66
C GLY A 81 19.28 9.84 -27.89
N ALA A 82 19.52 9.19 -29.03
CA ALA A 82 18.63 9.28 -30.18
C ALA A 82 17.29 8.55 -30.00
N GLN A 83 17.19 7.68 -28.99
CA GLN A 83 15.98 6.90 -28.68
C GLN A 83 15.40 7.15 -27.30
N LEU A 84 16.21 7.61 -26.35
CA LEU A 84 15.86 7.73 -24.94
C LEU A 84 16.14 9.14 -24.41
N GLU A 85 15.32 9.60 -23.49
CA GLU A 85 15.50 10.85 -22.75
C GLU A 85 14.92 10.74 -21.33
N GLY A 86 15.02 11.79 -20.51
CA GLY A 86 14.38 11.90 -19.21
C GLY A 86 14.68 10.76 -18.25
N PRO A 87 15.96 10.50 -17.92
CA PRO A 87 16.28 9.43 -16.97
C PRO A 87 15.80 9.74 -15.57
N GLU A 88 15.46 8.69 -14.82
CA GLU A 88 15.18 8.76 -13.40
C GLU A 88 15.82 7.59 -12.67
N LEU A 89 16.70 7.89 -11.68
CA LEU A 89 17.30 6.93 -10.77
C LEU A 89 16.55 6.92 -9.45
N PHE A 90 16.33 5.73 -8.89
CA PHE A 90 15.65 5.57 -7.59
C PHE A 90 16.05 4.24 -6.93
N PHE A 91 15.64 4.06 -5.66
CA PHE A 91 15.73 2.78 -4.97
C PHE A 91 14.38 2.08 -5.04
N TYR A 92 14.40 0.77 -5.24
CA TYR A 92 13.25 -0.06 -4.93
C TYR A 92 13.15 -0.25 -3.42
N ASN A 93 11.92 -0.36 -2.90
CA ASN A 93 11.71 -0.82 -1.54
C ASN A 93 12.22 -2.24 -1.40
N GLU A 94 12.65 -2.64 -0.18
CA GLU A 94 13.21 -3.99 0.05
C GLU A 94 12.26 -5.11 -0.39
N ASP A 95 10.96 -4.91 -0.25
CA ASP A 95 9.92 -5.89 -0.61
C ASP A 95 9.66 -5.96 -2.13
N ASP A 96 10.04 -4.91 -2.87
CA ASP A 96 9.90 -4.84 -4.33
C ASP A 96 11.17 -5.28 -5.07
N VAL A 97 12.19 -5.68 -4.34
CA VAL A 97 13.46 -6.10 -4.92
C VAL A 97 13.33 -7.45 -5.59
N GLN A 98 13.53 -7.46 -6.89
CA GLN A 98 13.62 -8.68 -7.68
C GLN A 98 15.03 -9.28 -7.63
N ALA A 99 15.14 -10.59 -7.81
CA ALA A 99 16.43 -11.22 -8.03
C ALA A 99 16.76 -11.21 -9.54
N SER A 100 18.02 -10.94 -9.87
CA SER A 100 18.52 -11.19 -11.23
C SER A 100 18.61 -12.69 -11.53
N ASP A 101 18.81 -13.06 -12.78
CA ASP A 101 19.03 -14.46 -13.18
C ASP A 101 20.24 -15.10 -12.44
N ALA A 102 21.19 -14.28 -12.00
CA ALA A 102 22.32 -14.69 -11.16
C ALA A 102 22.00 -14.72 -9.65
N GLY A 103 20.76 -14.46 -9.24
CA GLY A 103 20.32 -14.43 -7.84
C GLY A 103 20.75 -13.19 -7.06
N LYS A 104 21.23 -12.14 -7.73
CA LYS A 104 21.60 -10.87 -7.09
C LYS A 104 20.34 -10.01 -6.86
N LYS A 105 20.29 -9.31 -5.73
CA LYS A 105 19.21 -8.36 -5.44
C LYS A 105 19.31 -7.12 -6.34
N MET A 106 18.27 -6.84 -7.11
CA MET A 106 18.17 -5.69 -8.03
C MET A 106 17.62 -4.47 -7.30
N LEU A 107 18.47 -3.81 -6.51
CA LEU A 107 18.10 -2.73 -5.56
C LEU A 107 17.76 -1.39 -6.21
N TYR A 108 18.37 -1.11 -7.36
CA TYR A 108 18.30 0.20 -8.00
C TYR A 108 17.35 0.17 -9.19
N GLY A 109 16.53 1.20 -9.32
CA GLY A 109 15.69 1.43 -10.47
C GLY A 109 16.25 2.52 -11.38
N LEU A 110 16.10 2.35 -12.67
CA LEU A 110 16.41 3.34 -13.69
C LEU A 110 15.31 3.33 -14.75
N MET A 111 14.70 4.46 -14.98
CA MET A 111 13.69 4.64 -16.02
C MET A 111 14.17 5.60 -17.09
N TRP A 112 13.82 5.31 -18.33
CA TRP A 112 14.07 6.17 -19.49
C TRP A 112 12.80 6.31 -20.31
N ASP A 113 12.52 7.54 -20.78
CA ASP A 113 11.46 7.75 -21.76
C ASP A 113 11.96 7.30 -23.16
N GLN A 114 11.42 6.19 -23.63
CA GLN A 114 11.70 5.72 -24.99
C GLN A 114 10.83 6.47 -26.00
N TYR A 115 11.11 7.76 -26.17
CA TYR A 115 10.32 8.69 -26.97
C TYR A 115 10.27 8.32 -28.46
N SER A 116 11.38 7.83 -29.00
CA SER A 116 11.46 7.47 -30.43
C SER A 116 10.52 6.32 -30.83
N ALA A 117 10.30 5.38 -29.89
CA ALA A 117 9.32 4.29 -30.08
C ALA A 117 7.92 4.65 -29.56
N GLY A 118 7.75 5.86 -29.02
CA GLY A 118 6.49 6.29 -28.46
C GLY A 118 6.00 5.50 -27.24
N LYS A 119 6.89 4.80 -26.53
CA LYS A 119 6.52 3.93 -25.39
C LYS A 119 6.34 4.68 -24.07
N GLY A 120 7.02 5.83 -23.90
CA GLY A 120 7.12 6.48 -22.60
C GLY A 120 8.19 5.81 -21.73
N TYR A 121 8.03 5.88 -20.41
CA TYR A 121 9.00 5.29 -19.49
C TYR A 121 9.13 3.79 -19.68
N THR A 122 10.39 3.36 -19.78
CA THR A 122 10.81 1.97 -19.87
C THR A 122 11.69 1.68 -18.66
N PRO A 123 11.24 0.82 -17.74
CA PRO A 123 11.91 0.59 -16.48
C PRO A 123 13.03 -0.46 -16.60
N TYR A 124 14.12 -0.20 -15.90
CA TYR A 124 15.25 -1.12 -15.73
C TYR A 124 15.59 -1.24 -14.26
N ARG A 125 16.29 -2.32 -13.92
CA ARG A 125 16.83 -2.58 -12.60
C ARG A 125 18.31 -2.82 -12.67
N SER A 126 19.03 -2.50 -11.57
CA SER A 126 20.43 -2.86 -11.37
C SER A 126 20.64 -3.42 -9.97
N ALA A 127 21.51 -4.42 -9.89
CA ALA A 127 22.02 -4.91 -8.62
C ALA A 127 23.20 -4.07 -8.11
N ASP A 128 23.92 -3.41 -9.01
CA ASP A 128 25.08 -2.56 -8.72
C ASP A 128 25.23 -1.53 -9.82
N LEU A 129 24.99 -0.27 -9.48
CA LEU A 129 25.14 0.86 -10.43
C LEU A 129 26.60 1.10 -10.86
N GLY A 130 27.58 0.59 -10.10
CA GLY A 130 28.99 0.66 -10.43
C GLY A 130 29.50 -0.49 -11.29
N SER A 131 28.67 -1.48 -11.56
CA SER A 131 29.04 -2.66 -12.33
C SER A 131 28.98 -2.43 -13.84
N THR A 132 30.00 -2.94 -14.54
CA THR A 132 29.99 -3.05 -16.01
C THR A 132 29.53 -4.42 -16.51
N ASP A 133 29.22 -5.35 -15.60
CA ASP A 133 28.68 -6.65 -15.95
C ASP A 133 27.19 -6.51 -16.31
N LYS A 134 26.83 -6.91 -17.53
CA LYS A 134 25.46 -6.89 -18.03
C LYS A 134 24.49 -7.75 -17.19
N ALA A 135 24.99 -8.74 -16.47
CA ALA A 135 24.20 -9.56 -15.57
C ALA A 135 23.69 -8.79 -14.33
N ASP A 136 24.25 -7.63 -14.03
CA ASP A 136 23.80 -6.74 -12.97
C ASP A 136 22.73 -5.75 -13.42
N TRP A 137 22.33 -5.79 -14.68
CA TRP A 137 21.34 -4.90 -15.29
C TRP A 137 20.23 -5.72 -15.95
N GLY A 138 18.99 -5.30 -15.82
CA GLY A 138 17.86 -6.01 -16.40
C GLY A 138 16.65 -5.11 -16.65
N PHE A 139 15.83 -5.51 -17.62
CA PHE A 139 14.54 -4.89 -17.87
C PHE A 139 13.55 -5.31 -16.77
N ALA A 140 12.86 -4.33 -16.16
CA ALA A 140 11.87 -4.59 -15.12
C ALA A 140 10.50 -4.88 -15.74
N SER A 141 10.28 -6.11 -16.19
CA SER A 141 9.07 -6.53 -16.91
C SER A 141 7.81 -6.59 -16.03
N ASP A 142 7.98 -6.60 -14.72
CA ASP A 142 6.92 -6.60 -13.71
C ASP A 142 6.36 -5.20 -13.41
N VAL A 143 7.06 -4.14 -13.82
CA VAL A 143 6.61 -2.75 -13.62
C VAL A 143 5.54 -2.38 -14.63
N ASN A 144 4.39 -1.94 -14.14
CA ASN A 144 3.26 -1.51 -14.95
C ASN A 144 2.88 -0.06 -14.64
N PHE A 145 3.04 0.82 -15.61
CA PHE A 145 2.64 2.23 -15.49
C PHE A 145 1.17 2.49 -15.82
N GLY A 146 0.35 1.44 -15.97
CA GLY A 146 -1.05 1.54 -16.36
C GLY A 146 -1.25 1.87 -17.85
N SER A 147 -2.47 2.23 -18.23
CA SER A 147 -2.86 2.49 -19.61
C SER A 147 -2.36 3.83 -20.17
N LEU A 148 -1.97 4.75 -19.28
CA LEU A 148 -1.49 6.07 -19.71
C LEU A 148 0.02 6.06 -19.89
N LYS A 149 0.46 6.57 -21.06
CA LYS A 149 1.88 6.78 -21.31
C LYS A 149 2.45 7.79 -20.31
N LYS A 150 3.44 7.38 -19.54
CA LYS A 150 4.20 8.26 -18.64
C LYS A 150 5.45 8.72 -19.36
N ARG A 151 5.75 10.00 -19.20
CA ARG A 151 6.95 10.65 -19.74
C ARG A 151 7.44 11.65 -18.70
N HIS A 152 8.73 11.76 -18.52
CA HIS A 152 9.38 12.72 -17.62
C HIS A 152 8.69 12.83 -16.26
N GLY A 153 9.17 12.16 -15.28
CA GLY A 153 8.64 12.16 -13.92
C GLY A 153 9.77 11.90 -12.94
N THR A 154 9.45 11.90 -11.67
CA THR A 154 10.37 11.49 -10.61
C THR A 154 9.70 10.47 -9.70
N ILE A 155 10.50 9.62 -9.07
CA ILE A 155 10.06 8.70 -8.01
C ILE A 155 10.56 9.26 -6.70
N LEU A 156 9.64 9.56 -5.81
CA LEU A 156 9.93 10.03 -4.47
C LEU A 156 9.55 8.94 -3.47
N PRO A 157 10.42 8.60 -2.53
CA PRO A 157 10.04 7.79 -1.39
C PRO A 157 9.05 8.59 -0.54
N VAL A 158 7.93 8.01 -0.26
CA VAL A 158 6.90 8.60 0.59
C VAL A 158 6.49 7.59 1.65
N THR A 159 6.12 8.07 2.82
CA THR A 159 5.48 7.24 3.83
C THR A 159 4.07 6.87 3.38
N GLU A 160 3.49 5.83 3.94
CA GLU A 160 2.10 5.46 3.67
C GLU A 160 1.14 6.62 3.95
N THR A 161 1.35 7.36 5.04
CA THR A 161 0.56 8.56 5.38
C THR A 161 0.67 9.63 4.29
N GLU A 162 1.87 9.92 3.80
CA GLU A 162 2.08 10.87 2.70
C GLU A 162 1.47 10.38 1.39
N TYR A 163 1.60 9.09 1.09
CA TYR A 163 0.98 8.48 -0.09
C TYR A 163 -0.54 8.62 -0.07
N ASN A 164 -1.17 8.28 1.05
CA ASN A 164 -2.61 8.42 1.23
C ASN A 164 -3.06 9.88 1.17
N ALA A 165 -2.28 10.81 1.73
CA ALA A 165 -2.54 12.24 1.61
C ALA A 165 -2.44 12.73 0.16
N ILE A 166 -1.47 12.23 -0.61
CA ILE A 166 -1.32 12.52 -2.03
C ILE A 166 -2.52 11.97 -2.81
N LEU A 167 -2.92 10.71 -2.56
CA LEU A 167 -4.10 10.13 -3.19
C LEU A 167 -5.34 10.97 -2.89
N LYS A 168 -5.55 11.35 -1.63
CA LYS A 168 -6.68 12.19 -1.21
C LYS A 168 -6.66 13.58 -1.88
N ALA A 169 -5.48 14.18 -2.07
CA ALA A 169 -5.33 15.50 -2.66
C ALA A 169 -5.42 15.53 -4.19
N PHE A 170 -5.02 14.45 -4.85
CA PHE A 170 -4.86 14.40 -6.31
C PHE A 170 -5.69 13.31 -6.99
N ASP A 171 -6.58 12.65 -6.27
CA ASP A 171 -7.56 11.77 -6.89
C ASP A 171 -8.49 12.61 -7.77
N LYS A 172 -8.11 12.66 -9.06
CA LYS A 172 -8.81 13.46 -10.07
C LYS A 172 -10.23 12.96 -10.39
N ASN A 173 -10.62 11.84 -9.83
CA ASN A 173 -12.00 11.40 -9.90
C ASN A 173 -12.91 12.19 -8.93
N LYS A 174 -12.30 13.05 -8.07
CA LYS A 174 -13.06 13.95 -7.18
C LYS A 174 -13.44 15.31 -7.77
N ASP A 175 -12.88 15.75 -8.90
CA ASP A 175 -13.01 17.11 -9.40
C ASP A 175 -13.81 17.27 -10.71
N THR A 176 -14.49 16.26 -11.20
CA THR A 176 -15.40 16.42 -12.33
C THR A 176 -16.71 15.69 -12.08
N GLU A 177 -17.67 16.44 -11.69
CA GLU A 177 -19.07 16.13 -11.36
C GLU A 177 -19.29 15.87 -9.86
N PRO A 178 -20.42 16.30 -9.28
CA PRO A 178 -20.88 15.79 -8.00
C PRO A 178 -20.92 14.28 -8.16
N VAL A 179 -20.19 13.56 -7.31
CA VAL A 179 -20.14 12.08 -7.34
C VAL A 179 -21.57 11.62 -7.13
N THR A 180 -22.25 11.38 -8.22
CA THR A 180 -23.41 10.50 -8.14
C THR A 180 -22.86 9.19 -7.56
N PRO A 181 -23.53 8.57 -6.58
CA PRO A 181 -23.17 7.25 -6.09
C PRO A 181 -22.82 6.40 -7.31
N ASP A 182 -21.67 5.70 -7.30
CA ASP A 182 -21.21 4.88 -8.43
C ASP A 182 -22.44 4.27 -9.11
N GLU A 183 -22.75 4.69 -10.33
CA GLU A 183 -23.98 4.25 -11.01
C GLU A 183 -24.01 2.72 -11.19
N ASP A 184 -22.87 2.04 -10.97
CA ASP A 184 -22.72 0.59 -10.95
C ASP A 184 -22.75 -0.02 -9.54
N GLY A 185 -22.80 0.81 -8.47
CA GLY A 185 -22.87 0.35 -7.08
C GLY A 185 -21.60 -0.39 -6.60
N SER A 186 -20.43 -0.11 -7.18
CA SER A 186 -19.18 -0.84 -6.89
C SER A 186 -18.46 -0.37 -5.63
N GLY A 187 -18.63 0.89 -5.23
CA GLY A 187 -18.02 1.52 -4.05
C GLY A 187 -18.56 1.03 -2.71
N PRO A 188 -17.90 1.40 -1.58
CA PRO A 188 -18.41 1.13 -0.25
C PRO A 188 -19.70 1.93 0.02
N ILE A 189 -20.63 1.34 0.75
CA ILE A 189 -21.86 2.00 1.23
C ILE A 189 -21.68 2.71 2.56
N ALA A 190 -20.55 2.46 3.25
CA ALA A 190 -20.08 3.18 4.43
C ALA A 190 -18.58 3.00 4.57
N GLU A 191 -17.88 4.06 4.96
CA GLU A 191 -16.44 4.11 5.13
C GLU A 191 -16.07 5.01 6.31
N TYR A 192 -15.18 4.53 7.20
CA TYR A 192 -14.78 5.22 8.42
C TYR A 192 -13.26 5.20 8.55
N ASP A 193 -12.63 6.36 8.39
CA ASP A 193 -11.19 6.59 8.50
C ASP A 193 -10.78 7.23 9.84
N PHE A 194 -11.75 7.67 10.65
CA PHE A 194 -11.61 8.31 11.96
C PHE A 194 -10.77 9.60 11.98
N GLU A 195 -10.33 10.12 10.85
CA GLU A 195 -9.44 11.29 10.75
C GLU A 195 -10.07 12.59 11.25
N ASP A 196 -11.40 12.70 11.21
CA ASP A 196 -12.16 13.84 11.75
C ASP A 196 -12.38 13.77 13.27
N SER A 197 -11.82 12.75 13.95
CA SER A 197 -11.99 12.45 15.38
C SER A 197 -13.41 12.04 15.77
N LYS A 198 -14.18 11.53 14.82
CA LYS A 198 -15.55 11.04 14.96
C LYS A 198 -15.72 9.72 14.21
N GLY A 199 -16.94 9.18 14.22
CA GLY A 199 -17.34 8.04 13.41
C GLY A 199 -18.08 8.46 12.16
N THR A 200 -17.66 9.53 11.49
CA THR A 200 -18.32 10.04 10.29
C THR A 200 -18.12 9.07 9.13
N ASP A 201 -19.19 8.75 8.43
CA ASP A 201 -19.14 8.06 7.15
C ASP A 201 -18.58 9.01 6.07
N THR A 202 -17.43 8.66 5.50
CA THR A 202 -16.79 9.48 4.47
C THR A 202 -17.41 9.30 3.08
N THR A 203 -18.35 8.36 2.93
CA THR A 203 -19.18 8.26 1.72
C THR A 203 -20.32 9.29 1.75
N GLU A 204 -21.01 9.48 0.64
CA GLU A 204 -22.16 10.39 0.57
C GLU A 204 -23.43 9.83 1.26
N ASN A 205 -23.39 8.59 1.78
CA ASN A 205 -24.57 7.90 2.32
C ASN A 205 -24.94 8.31 3.74
N SER A 206 -24.06 9.05 4.45
CA SER A 206 -24.30 9.55 5.80
C SER A 206 -24.62 8.45 6.82
N ASN A 207 -23.96 7.33 6.75
CA ASN A 207 -24.09 6.18 7.65
C ASN A 207 -23.20 6.32 8.90
N ASP A 208 -23.20 7.45 9.58
CA ASP A 208 -22.31 7.75 10.70
C ASP A 208 -22.42 6.73 11.84
N LEU A 209 -21.27 6.38 12.45
CA LEU A 209 -21.23 5.55 13.65
C LEU A 209 -21.63 6.36 14.89
N THR A 210 -22.37 5.72 15.78
CA THR A 210 -22.63 6.24 17.13
C THR A 210 -21.67 5.61 18.13
N PHE A 211 -20.88 6.43 18.85
CA PHE A 211 -19.99 5.97 19.89
C PHE A 211 -20.70 5.86 21.23
N ASN A 212 -20.55 4.73 21.91
CA ASN A 212 -21.14 4.43 23.21
C ASN A 212 -20.07 4.21 24.29
N GLY A 213 -20.41 4.56 25.52
CA GLY A 213 -19.50 4.40 26.68
C GLY A 213 -18.24 5.25 26.53
N ASN A 214 -17.07 4.61 26.66
CA ASN A 214 -15.77 5.24 26.53
C ASN A 214 -15.16 5.13 25.11
N ALA A 215 -15.97 4.75 24.13
CA ALA A 215 -15.52 4.70 22.72
C ALA A 215 -15.08 6.10 22.25
N LYS A 216 -13.90 6.21 21.70
CA LYS A 216 -13.33 7.51 21.26
C LYS A 216 -12.28 7.31 20.20
N VAL A 217 -12.03 8.35 19.40
CA VAL A 217 -10.88 8.40 18.54
C VAL A 217 -9.64 8.80 19.35
N SER A 218 -8.52 8.15 19.09
CA SER A 218 -7.23 8.44 19.74
C SER A 218 -6.09 8.15 18.77
N GLU A 219 -4.93 8.76 19.02
CA GLU A 219 -3.71 8.51 18.24
C GLU A 219 -3.16 7.10 18.51
N ASP A 220 -2.79 6.41 17.44
CA ASP A 220 -2.00 5.18 17.42
C ASP A 220 -0.70 5.43 16.66
N ALA A 221 0.42 4.88 17.13
CA ALA A 221 1.73 5.17 16.56
C ALA A 221 1.94 4.61 15.14
N GLU A 222 1.15 3.61 14.75
CA GLU A 222 1.25 2.92 13.45
C GLU A 222 0.20 3.41 12.45
N LYS A 223 -0.97 3.87 12.95
CA LYS A 223 -2.15 4.13 12.12
C LYS A 223 -2.65 5.58 12.18
N GLY A 224 -2.07 6.44 13.03
CA GLY A 224 -2.60 7.78 13.25
C GLY A 224 -3.87 7.76 14.07
N LYS A 225 -4.95 8.37 13.61
CA LYS A 225 -6.21 8.39 14.35
C LYS A 225 -7.01 7.10 14.16
N VAL A 226 -7.39 6.49 15.27
CA VAL A 226 -8.10 5.20 15.28
C VAL A 226 -9.27 5.24 16.26
N LEU A 227 -10.32 4.47 16.02
CA LEU A 227 -11.35 4.20 17.02
C LEU A 227 -10.75 3.30 18.11
N LYS A 228 -10.74 3.78 19.35
CA LYS A 228 -10.29 3.06 20.54
C LYS A 228 -11.47 2.61 21.40
N LEU A 229 -11.50 1.32 21.71
CA LEU A 229 -12.41 0.71 22.68
C LEU A 229 -11.61 0.18 23.86
N ASP A 230 -11.97 0.54 25.09
CA ASP A 230 -11.22 0.18 26.30
C ASP A 230 -11.66 -1.14 26.94
N GLY A 231 -12.69 -1.78 26.42
CA GLY A 231 -13.22 -3.04 26.91
C GLY A 231 -14.09 -2.93 28.18
N SER A 232 -14.40 -1.72 28.63
CA SER A 232 -15.33 -1.51 29.73
C SER A 232 -16.78 -1.72 29.27
N ASP A 233 -17.64 -2.05 30.23
CA ASP A 233 -19.06 -2.29 29.97
C ASP A 233 -19.72 -1.11 29.27
N GLY A 234 -20.45 -1.39 28.20
CA GLY A 234 -21.12 -0.38 27.40
C GLY A 234 -20.24 0.38 26.41
N THR A 235 -18.94 0.00 26.24
CA THR A 235 -18.01 0.63 25.29
C THR A 235 -18.03 -0.09 23.96
N TYR A 236 -18.63 0.52 22.93
CA TYR A 236 -18.74 0.00 21.57
C TYR A 236 -19.09 1.12 20.58
N ALA A 237 -18.98 0.86 19.28
CA ALA A 237 -19.56 1.71 18.26
C ALA A 237 -20.73 1.00 17.57
N GLU A 238 -21.75 1.76 17.20
CA GLU A 238 -22.98 1.26 16.58
C GLU A 238 -23.15 1.85 15.20
N PHE A 239 -23.40 0.98 14.22
CA PHE A 239 -23.79 1.37 12.86
C PHE A 239 -25.24 1.81 12.81
N PRO A 240 -25.64 2.60 11.80
CA PRO A 240 -27.05 2.90 11.57
C PRO A 240 -27.89 1.62 11.47
N LYS A 241 -29.01 1.60 12.18
CA LYS A 241 -29.95 0.48 12.16
C LYS A 241 -30.43 0.22 10.73
N GLY A 242 -30.43 -1.05 10.34
CA GLY A 242 -30.88 -1.48 9.02
C GLY A 242 -29.81 -1.34 7.90
N LEU A 243 -28.60 -0.87 8.20
CA LEU A 243 -27.53 -0.76 7.20
C LEU A 243 -27.28 -2.10 6.48
N PHE A 244 -27.50 -3.23 7.14
CA PHE A 244 -27.26 -4.58 6.63
C PHE A 244 -28.53 -5.29 6.14
N ASP A 245 -29.69 -4.63 6.14
CA ASP A 245 -30.98 -5.22 5.76
C ASP A 245 -31.04 -5.60 4.28
N GLY A 246 -31.69 -6.72 4.00
CA GLY A 246 -32.04 -7.16 2.65
C GLY A 246 -30.85 -7.55 1.75
N ARG A 247 -29.65 -7.67 2.30
CA ARG A 247 -28.42 -7.93 1.52
C ARG A 247 -28.11 -9.42 1.48
N ASN A 248 -28.01 -9.99 0.27
CA ASN A 248 -27.51 -11.35 0.06
C ASN A 248 -25.99 -11.38 -0.14
N LYS A 249 -25.41 -10.27 -0.55
CA LYS A 249 -23.98 -10.11 -0.79
C LYS A 249 -23.49 -8.92 0.01
N LEU A 250 -22.40 -9.11 0.72
CA LEU A 250 -21.87 -8.11 1.64
C LEU A 250 -20.35 -8.32 1.78
N THR A 251 -19.62 -7.22 1.88
CA THR A 251 -18.24 -7.22 2.36
C THR A 251 -18.10 -6.26 3.53
N VAL A 252 -17.43 -6.70 4.58
CA VAL A 252 -16.94 -5.85 5.66
C VAL A 252 -15.46 -6.02 5.77
N GLN A 253 -14.73 -4.91 5.72
CA GLN A 253 -13.29 -4.86 5.87
C GLN A 253 -12.93 -3.88 6.98
N MET A 254 -11.92 -4.20 7.76
CA MET A 254 -11.43 -3.32 8.82
C MET A 254 -9.97 -3.62 9.15
N ASP A 255 -9.23 -2.59 9.50
CA ASP A 255 -8.01 -2.75 10.26
C ASP A 255 -8.36 -2.92 11.73
N VAL A 256 -7.82 -3.94 12.37
CA VAL A 256 -8.15 -4.26 13.76
C VAL A 256 -6.92 -4.71 14.54
N LYS A 257 -6.78 -4.20 15.76
CA LYS A 257 -5.74 -4.58 16.74
C LYS A 257 -6.42 -4.97 18.05
N SER A 258 -6.30 -6.23 18.44
CA SER A 258 -6.84 -6.73 19.70
C SER A 258 -5.78 -6.68 20.80
N GLU A 259 -6.12 -6.15 21.98
CA GLU A 259 -5.18 -6.01 23.09
C GLU A 259 -5.25 -7.16 24.09
N ILE A 260 -6.30 -7.96 24.08
CA ILE A 260 -6.51 -9.01 25.06
C ILE A 260 -6.93 -10.33 24.45
N ASN A 261 -6.55 -11.41 25.15
CA ASN A 261 -6.97 -12.77 24.80
C ASN A 261 -8.24 -13.15 25.59
N LYS A 262 -9.39 -12.64 25.15
CA LYS A 262 -10.70 -12.98 25.70
C LYS A 262 -11.67 -13.33 24.59
N ASN A 263 -12.79 -13.95 24.97
CA ASN A 263 -13.93 -14.17 24.06
C ASN A 263 -14.66 -12.85 23.84
N GLN A 264 -14.12 -11.98 23.03
CA GLN A 264 -14.64 -10.66 22.68
C GLN A 264 -14.98 -10.60 21.18
N PHE A 265 -15.98 -9.82 20.82
CA PHE A 265 -16.47 -9.74 19.45
C PHE A 265 -15.97 -8.46 18.79
N THR A 266 -15.37 -8.62 17.63
CA THR A 266 -14.82 -7.51 16.84
C THR A 266 -15.94 -6.77 16.14
N PHE A 267 -16.82 -7.52 15.48
CA PHE A 267 -17.96 -7.00 14.71
C PHE A 267 -19.11 -7.98 14.79
N ALA A 268 -20.31 -7.47 14.92
CA ALA A 268 -21.51 -8.29 14.89
C ALA A 268 -22.69 -7.51 14.30
N PHE A 269 -23.59 -8.20 13.58
CA PHE A 269 -24.87 -7.67 13.20
C PHE A 269 -25.96 -8.75 13.27
N GLY A 270 -27.19 -8.34 13.50
CA GLY A 270 -28.32 -9.25 13.66
C GLY A 270 -29.51 -8.64 14.38
N GLN A 271 -30.49 -9.48 14.73
CA GLN A 271 -31.65 -9.06 15.49
C GLN A 271 -31.46 -9.25 17.00
N ASN A 272 -30.85 -10.36 17.40
CA ASN A 272 -30.72 -10.78 18.79
C ASN A 272 -29.77 -11.97 18.90
N SER A 273 -29.65 -12.57 20.09
CA SER A 273 -28.82 -13.74 20.37
C SER A 273 -29.24 -15.04 19.67
N THR A 274 -30.32 -15.04 18.90
CA THR A 274 -30.78 -16.19 18.11
C THR A 274 -30.41 -16.04 16.63
N LYS A 275 -30.52 -14.81 16.10
CA LYS A 275 -30.29 -14.47 14.69
C LYS A 275 -29.22 -13.43 14.57
N TYR A 276 -28.02 -13.83 14.19
CA TYR A 276 -26.87 -12.94 14.09
C TYR A 276 -25.79 -13.48 13.16
N TYR A 277 -24.92 -12.54 12.77
CA TYR A 277 -23.59 -12.77 12.25
C TYR A 277 -22.58 -12.15 13.22
N PHE A 278 -21.38 -12.74 13.34
CA PHE A 278 -20.27 -12.10 13.99
C PHE A 278 -18.91 -12.43 13.35
N LEU A 279 -17.99 -11.50 13.55
CA LEU A 279 -16.54 -11.67 13.39
C LEU A 279 -15.90 -11.52 14.76
N LYS A 280 -15.06 -12.48 15.14
CA LYS A 280 -14.28 -12.45 16.37
C LYS A 280 -12.80 -12.52 16.03
N TYR A 281 -12.03 -11.59 16.55
CA TYR A 281 -10.56 -11.62 16.53
C TYR A 281 -10.04 -11.27 17.92
N ASN A 282 -9.09 -12.07 18.44
CA ASN A 282 -8.49 -11.82 19.74
C ASN A 282 -6.96 -11.87 19.69
N ASN A 283 -6.31 -11.45 20.76
CA ASN A 283 -4.85 -11.36 20.87
C ASN A 283 -4.13 -12.74 20.87
N SER A 284 -4.83 -13.86 20.80
CA SER A 284 -4.22 -15.18 20.54
C SER A 284 -4.19 -15.56 19.06
N GLY A 285 -4.67 -14.66 18.20
CA GLY A 285 -4.79 -14.89 16.76
C GLY A 285 -6.03 -15.68 16.35
N GLU A 286 -6.94 -16.01 17.26
CA GLU A 286 -8.19 -16.67 16.90
C GLU A 286 -9.05 -15.72 16.06
N LEU A 287 -9.35 -16.14 14.83
CA LEU A 287 -10.25 -15.44 13.92
C LEU A 287 -11.42 -16.36 13.60
N ALA A 288 -12.64 -15.93 13.94
CA ALA A 288 -13.86 -16.69 13.72
C ALA A 288 -14.93 -15.83 13.07
N SER A 289 -15.45 -16.28 11.93
CA SER A 289 -16.57 -15.68 11.23
C SER A 289 -17.73 -16.66 11.25
N ARG A 290 -18.90 -16.25 11.78
CA ARG A 290 -20.04 -17.15 11.97
C ARG A 290 -21.37 -16.47 11.73
N ILE A 291 -22.33 -17.24 11.21
CA ILE A 291 -23.71 -16.81 10.98
C ILE A 291 -24.68 -17.88 11.46
N THR A 292 -25.81 -17.47 12.05
CA THR A 292 -26.87 -18.37 12.51
C THR A 292 -28.24 -17.69 12.53
N THR A 293 -29.27 -18.51 12.37
CA THR A 293 -30.68 -18.14 12.65
C THR A 293 -31.27 -18.92 13.82
N ASN A 294 -30.43 -19.71 14.53
CA ASN A 294 -30.90 -20.59 15.60
C ASN A 294 -29.86 -20.70 16.74
N SER A 295 -29.36 -19.56 17.25
CA SER A 295 -28.42 -19.49 18.37
C SER A 295 -27.05 -20.15 18.10
N TYR A 296 -26.13 -20.08 19.07
CA TYR A 296 -24.73 -20.54 18.95
C TYR A 296 -24.56 -22.02 18.60
N GLY A 297 -25.52 -22.86 18.94
CA GLY A 297 -25.43 -24.30 18.62
C GLY A 297 -25.63 -24.67 17.16
N ALA A 298 -26.03 -23.70 16.32
CA ALA A 298 -26.34 -23.92 14.90
C ALA A 298 -25.55 -22.93 13.97
N GLU A 299 -24.43 -22.45 14.44
CA GLU A 299 -23.59 -21.53 13.67
C GLU A 299 -22.92 -22.19 12.47
N ASP A 300 -23.05 -21.62 11.30
CA ASP A 300 -22.18 -21.88 10.16
C ASP A 300 -20.90 -21.08 10.35
N ALA A 301 -19.73 -21.71 10.19
CA ALA A 301 -18.46 -21.11 10.57
C ALA A 301 -17.43 -21.16 9.44
N ALA A 302 -16.59 -20.12 9.41
CA ALA A 302 -15.30 -20.09 8.74
C ALA A 302 -14.26 -19.52 9.75
N ASN A 303 -13.36 -20.35 10.22
CA ASN A 303 -12.42 -20.03 11.29
C ASN A 303 -10.98 -20.15 10.79
N ALA A 304 -10.10 -19.30 11.31
CA ALA A 304 -8.66 -19.32 11.07
C ALA A 304 -7.89 -19.00 12.36
N THR A 305 -6.58 -19.16 12.28
CA THR A 305 -5.66 -18.67 13.30
C THR A 305 -4.60 -17.82 12.61
N LEU A 306 -4.47 -16.57 13.06
CA LEU A 306 -3.49 -15.63 12.54
C LEU A 306 -2.20 -15.68 13.38
N SER A 307 -1.09 -15.32 12.78
CA SER A 307 0.17 -15.04 13.47
C SER A 307 0.26 -13.56 13.85
N GLY A 308 1.23 -13.16 14.67
CA GLY A 308 1.44 -11.74 15.01
C GLY A 308 0.46 -11.20 16.06
N ASN A 309 0.22 -11.97 17.10
CA ASN A 309 -0.69 -11.63 18.21
C ASN A 309 -0.45 -10.20 18.73
N GLY A 310 -1.53 -9.41 18.82
CA GLY A 310 -1.47 -8.01 19.24
C GLY A 310 -0.98 -7.02 18.18
N ALA A 311 -0.73 -7.48 16.96
CA ALA A 311 -0.45 -6.62 15.81
C ALA A 311 -1.75 -6.13 15.15
N TRP A 312 -1.62 -5.13 14.28
CA TRP A 312 -2.66 -4.75 13.36
C TRP A 312 -2.83 -5.82 12.28
N HIS A 313 -4.08 -6.12 11.93
CA HIS A 313 -4.43 -6.94 10.78
C HIS A 313 -5.56 -6.28 10.01
N ARG A 314 -5.49 -6.34 8.69
CA ARG A 314 -6.62 -6.02 7.84
C ARG A 314 -7.46 -7.26 7.65
N VAL A 315 -8.59 -7.33 8.33
CA VAL A 315 -9.52 -8.44 8.22
C VAL A 315 -10.65 -8.08 7.27
N THR A 316 -10.90 -8.93 6.28
CA THR A 316 -12.02 -8.79 5.34
C THR A 316 -12.88 -10.03 5.39
N VAL A 317 -14.19 -9.85 5.44
CA VAL A 317 -15.17 -10.92 5.29
C VAL A 317 -16.06 -10.61 4.10
N THR A 318 -16.21 -11.59 3.22
CA THR A 318 -17.20 -11.56 2.15
C THR A 318 -18.29 -12.59 2.42
N LEU A 319 -19.54 -12.16 2.32
CA LEU A 319 -20.72 -13.00 2.36
C LEU A 319 -21.38 -12.93 0.98
N ASP A 320 -21.44 -14.06 0.28
CA ASP A 320 -22.01 -14.19 -1.07
C ASP A 320 -23.03 -15.31 -1.08
N ASP A 321 -24.28 -14.97 -0.82
CA ASP A 321 -25.35 -15.92 -0.56
C ASP A 321 -24.96 -16.96 0.53
N ASN A 322 -24.71 -18.19 0.14
CA ASN A 322 -24.31 -19.27 1.03
C ASN A 322 -22.79 -19.54 1.06
N VAL A 323 -21.98 -18.56 0.63
CA VAL A 323 -20.51 -18.62 0.71
C VAL A 323 -20.00 -17.54 1.65
N MET A 324 -19.26 -17.94 2.66
CA MET A 324 -18.60 -17.04 3.60
C MET A 324 -17.08 -17.20 3.48
N THR A 325 -16.38 -16.15 3.12
CA THR A 325 -14.92 -16.17 2.97
C THR A 325 -14.29 -15.12 3.88
N VAL A 326 -13.18 -15.48 4.52
CA VAL A 326 -12.42 -14.64 5.43
C VAL A 326 -11.02 -14.46 4.88
N TYR A 327 -10.56 -13.22 4.88
CA TYR A 327 -9.23 -12.84 4.47
C TYR A 327 -8.53 -12.11 5.63
N SER A 328 -7.22 -12.28 5.72
CA SER A 328 -6.34 -11.46 6.56
C SER A 328 -5.21 -10.94 5.70
N ASP A 329 -4.97 -9.63 5.78
CA ASP A 329 -3.87 -8.95 5.08
C ASP A 329 -3.84 -9.26 3.57
N GLY A 330 -5.04 -9.30 2.95
CA GLY A 330 -5.26 -9.61 1.54
C GLY A 330 -5.34 -11.09 1.17
N ALA A 331 -4.83 -11.99 2.02
CA ALA A 331 -4.83 -13.42 1.74
C ALA A 331 -6.08 -14.13 2.28
N GLN A 332 -6.66 -15.04 1.51
CA GLN A 332 -7.75 -15.89 1.99
C GLN A 332 -7.24 -16.86 3.07
N VAL A 333 -7.80 -16.77 4.27
CA VAL A 333 -7.41 -17.61 5.42
C VAL A 333 -8.46 -18.66 5.81
N ALA A 334 -9.73 -18.41 5.49
CA ALA A 334 -10.81 -19.39 5.72
C ALA A 334 -11.94 -19.23 4.71
N GLN A 335 -12.68 -20.30 4.47
CA GLN A 335 -13.88 -20.27 3.64
C GLN A 335 -14.87 -21.36 4.06
N ASN A 336 -16.16 -21.03 4.08
CA ASN A 336 -17.27 -21.98 4.10
C ASN A 336 -18.09 -21.80 2.82
N LYS A 337 -18.11 -22.80 1.95
CA LYS A 337 -18.77 -22.74 0.62
C LYS A 337 -20.24 -23.14 0.64
N ALA A 338 -20.76 -23.52 1.81
CA ALA A 338 -22.12 -24.05 1.93
C ALA A 338 -22.72 -23.72 3.31
N THR A 339 -22.76 -22.44 3.67
CA THR A 339 -23.50 -22.01 4.86
C THR A 339 -24.99 -22.32 4.69
N LYS A 340 -25.64 -22.76 5.76
CA LYS A 340 -27.10 -22.99 5.76
C LYS A 340 -27.86 -21.70 5.80
N ASN A 341 -27.24 -20.67 6.40
CA ASN A 341 -27.83 -19.35 6.60
C ASN A 341 -27.12 -18.32 5.74
N LYS A 342 -27.83 -17.31 5.30
CA LYS A 342 -27.36 -16.14 4.60
C LYS A 342 -27.88 -14.86 5.28
N VAL A 343 -27.35 -13.71 4.91
CA VAL A 343 -27.65 -12.45 5.58
C VAL A 343 -29.16 -12.14 5.59
N THR A 344 -29.87 -12.37 4.48
CA THR A 344 -31.33 -12.13 4.41
C THR A 344 -32.14 -13.01 5.35
N ASP A 345 -31.63 -14.17 5.80
CA ASP A 345 -32.34 -15.05 6.76
C ASP A 345 -32.33 -14.45 8.18
N LEU A 346 -31.46 -13.48 8.45
CA LEU A 346 -31.43 -12.75 9.71
C LEU A 346 -32.66 -11.81 9.87
N GLY A 347 -33.29 -11.40 8.77
CA GLY A 347 -34.47 -10.53 8.75
C GLY A 347 -34.14 -9.07 8.50
N ASN A 348 -34.97 -8.18 8.97
CA ASN A 348 -34.84 -6.73 8.84
C ASN A 348 -34.67 -6.05 10.20
N ASP A 349 -34.46 -4.75 10.18
CA ASP A 349 -34.18 -3.94 11.38
C ASP A 349 -32.91 -4.41 12.13
N LEU A 350 -31.92 -4.85 11.39
CA LEU A 350 -30.70 -5.38 11.95
C LEU A 350 -29.90 -4.29 12.69
N LEU A 351 -29.49 -4.62 13.89
CA LEU A 351 -28.51 -3.85 14.67
C LEU A 351 -27.10 -4.30 14.31
N ALA A 352 -26.13 -3.39 14.33
CA ALA A 352 -24.75 -3.75 14.03
C ALA A 352 -23.76 -2.98 14.91
N TYR A 353 -22.70 -3.66 15.33
CA TYR A 353 -21.77 -3.17 16.34
C TYR A 353 -20.31 -3.47 16.01
N LEU A 354 -19.44 -2.51 16.30
CA LEU A 354 -18.02 -2.76 16.53
C LEU A 354 -17.80 -2.92 18.05
N GLY A 355 -17.21 -4.03 18.45
CA GLY A 355 -16.79 -4.27 19.83
C GLY A 355 -17.84 -4.82 20.78
N LYS A 356 -19.01 -5.26 20.28
CA LYS A 356 -20.09 -5.82 21.10
C LYS A 356 -20.74 -7.03 20.42
N SER A 357 -21.16 -8.01 21.22
CA SER A 357 -21.98 -9.15 20.80
C SER A 357 -23.48 -8.95 21.14
N PHE A 358 -24.31 -9.92 20.74
CA PHE A 358 -25.70 -10.04 21.16
C PHE A 358 -25.90 -10.83 22.47
N TYR A 359 -24.78 -11.25 23.08
CA TYR A 359 -24.73 -11.96 24.38
C TYR A 359 -24.09 -11.07 25.43
N ASN A 360 -24.00 -11.57 26.65
CA ASN A 360 -23.30 -10.92 27.75
C ASN A 360 -21.80 -11.31 27.74
N ASP A 361 -21.17 -11.13 26.60
CA ASP A 361 -19.74 -11.36 26.42
C ASP A 361 -18.92 -10.11 26.82
N PRO A 362 -17.61 -10.26 27.09
CA PRO A 362 -16.73 -9.12 27.29
C PRO A 362 -16.75 -8.17 26.09
N TYR A 363 -16.85 -6.88 26.39
CA TYR A 363 -16.68 -5.85 25.36
C TYR A 363 -15.26 -5.87 24.78
N PHE A 364 -15.13 -5.49 23.53
CA PHE A 364 -13.85 -5.51 22.83
C PHE A 364 -12.88 -4.49 23.44
N LYS A 365 -11.64 -4.93 23.66
CA LYS A 365 -10.55 -4.05 24.01
C LYS A 365 -9.52 -4.05 22.89
N GLY A 366 -9.34 -2.89 22.25
CA GLY A 366 -8.48 -2.76 21.09
C GLY A 366 -8.79 -1.54 20.26
N SER A 367 -8.37 -1.56 19.02
CA SER A 367 -8.51 -0.42 18.10
C SER A 367 -9.02 -0.87 16.75
N PHE A 368 -9.68 0.04 16.04
CA PHE A 368 -10.17 -0.12 14.68
C PHE A 368 -9.75 1.08 13.83
N ASP A 369 -9.48 0.80 12.55
CA ASP A 369 -9.21 1.79 11.54
C ASP A 369 -9.70 1.30 10.18
N ASN A 370 -9.89 2.20 9.21
CA ASN A 370 -10.29 1.89 7.84
C ASN A 370 -11.43 0.86 7.76
N VAL A 371 -12.55 1.15 8.46
CA VAL A 371 -13.72 0.26 8.46
C VAL A 371 -14.58 0.56 7.25
N ASN A 372 -14.77 -0.42 6.38
CA ASN A 372 -15.48 -0.28 5.12
C ASN A 372 -16.56 -1.34 4.95
N VAL A 373 -17.69 -0.96 4.38
CA VAL A 373 -18.84 -1.84 4.10
C VAL A 373 -19.25 -1.72 2.64
N TRP A 374 -19.34 -2.83 1.91
CA TRP A 374 -19.85 -2.89 0.53
C TRP A 374 -21.12 -3.70 0.45
N ASN A 375 -22.04 -3.27 -0.40
CA ASN A 375 -23.27 -4.01 -0.74
C ASN A 375 -23.04 -5.07 -1.84
N ARG A 376 -21.88 -5.71 -1.82
CA ARG A 376 -21.48 -6.79 -2.72
C ARG A 376 -20.38 -7.62 -2.08
N ALA A 377 -20.20 -8.84 -2.55
CA ALA A 377 -19.02 -9.62 -2.20
C ALA A 377 -17.84 -9.18 -3.08
N LEU A 378 -16.77 -8.68 -2.48
CA LEU A 378 -15.52 -8.40 -3.17
C LEU A 378 -14.89 -9.72 -3.65
N THR A 379 -14.30 -9.70 -4.83
CA THR A 379 -13.46 -10.80 -5.33
C THR A 379 -12.13 -10.85 -4.56
N ALA A 380 -11.45 -11.98 -4.59
CA ALA A 380 -10.13 -12.11 -3.96
C ALA A 380 -9.12 -11.07 -4.47
N GLN A 381 -9.16 -10.73 -5.76
CA GLN A 381 -8.30 -9.71 -6.35
C GLN A 381 -8.63 -8.29 -5.86
N GLU A 382 -9.90 -7.99 -5.61
CA GLU A 382 -10.32 -6.71 -5.04
C GLU A 382 -9.90 -6.61 -3.57
N VAL A 383 -10.05 -7.69 -2.80
CA VAL A 383 -9.59 -7.76 -1.41
C VAL A 383 -8.07 -7.59 -1.31
N GLU A 384 -7.31 -8.21 -2.19
CA GLU A 384 -5.86 -8.03 -2.28
C GLU A 384 -5.49 -6.57 -2.58
N LYS A 385 -6.17 -5.93 -3.52
CA LYS A 385 -5.92 -4.52 -3.89
C LYS A 385 -6.29 -3.53 -2.78
N THR A 386 -7.33 -3.82 -2.00
CA THR A 386 -7.76 -2.99 -0.86
C THR A 386 -6.98 -3.29 0.42
N SER A 387 -6.14 -4.32 0.42
CA SER A 387 -5.30 -4.71 1.54
C SER A 387 -3.85 -4.45 1.15
N PRO A 388 -3.30 -3.25 1.42
CA PRO A 388 -1.89 -3.01 1.16
C PRO A 388 -1.08 -4.09 1.90
N ILE A 389 -0.16 -4.74 1.19
CA ILE A 389 0.79 -5.66 1.80
C ILE A 389 1.43 -4.91 2.96
N ALA A 390 1.40 -5.49 4.16
CA ALA A 390 2.04 -4.90 5.32
C ALA A 390 3.54 -4.81 5.02
N VAL A 391 3.98 -3.66 4.51
CA VAL A 391 5.39 -3.37 4.33
C VAL A 391 5.92 -3.14 5.73
N SER A 392 6.71 -4.09 6.24
CA SER A 392 7.41 -3.95 7.51
C SER A 392 8.44 -2.82 7.37
N TYR A 393 8.02 -1.61 7.69
CA TYR A 393 8.94 -0.47 7.76
C TYR A 393 9.85 -0.64 8.96
N THR A 394 11.04 -1.13 8.75
CA THR A 394 12.12 -0.92 9.72
C THR A 394 12.46 0.57 9.69
N HIS A 395 12.07 1.27 10.74
CA HIS A 395 12.44 2.66 10.96
C HIS A 395 13.96 2.78 11.00
N LEU A 396 14.56 3.23 9.91
CA LEU A 396 15.87 3.85 9.97
C LEU A 396 15.72 5.20 10.68
N ARG A 397 15.92 5.19 12.00
CA ARG A 397 16.15 6.42 12.75
C ARG A 397 17.40 7.05 12.16
N ALA A 398 17.24 8.20 11.51
CA ALA A 398 18.35 9.11 11.30
C ALA A 398 18.90 9.46 12.69
N HIS A 399 20.09 9.02 13.01
CA HIS A 399 20.84 9.54 14.14
C HIS A 399 21.22 10.98 13.76
N GLU A 400 20.50 11.94 14.34
CA GLU A 400 21.03 13.29 14.45
C GLU A 400 22.32 13.21 15.30
N THR A 401 23.45 13.23 14.65
CA THR A 401 24.70 13.58 15.30
C THR A 401 24.66 15.08 15.51
N ARG A 402 24.27 15.48 16.71
CA ARG A 402 24.51 16.81 17.24
C ARG A 402 26.03 16.87 17.49
N GLU A 403 26.75 17.54 16.65
CA GLU A 403 28.07 18.04 17.01
C GLU A 403 27.91 19.51 17.42
N ASP A 404 28.14 19.71 18.71
CA ASP A 404 28.38 21.03 19.28
C ASP A 404 29.70 21.59 18.77
N LEU A 405 29.67 22.74 18.11
CA LEU A 405 30.69 23.80 18.17
C LEU A 405 30.09 25.11 17.68
#